data_ad4c8bc9950aa755ba72136da8f72c82
#
_entry.id   ad4c8bc9950aa755ba72136da8f72c82
#
_cell.length_a   1.000
_cell.length_b   1.000
_cell.length_c   1.000
_cell.angle_alpha   90.00
_cell.angle_beta   90.00
_cell.angle_gamma   90.00
#
_symmetry.space_group_name_H-M   'P 1'
#
loop_
_entity.id
_entity.type
_entity.pdbx_description
1 polymer ?
#
loop_
_entity_poly.entity_id
_entity_poly.type
_entity_poly.pdbx_seq_one_letter_code
_entity_poly.pdbx_strand_id
1 'polypeptide(L)'
;MTYVPPLWPVSVKGVALDVHDRVLLLRNERNEWELPGGRLEIGSLNGAAAADDSPESALEREIQEETGWEAKAGPLIDGGVWIYEPVPGRKILIVTYGCSVLTPRRTPVVSPEHKQAGLFTSDEVPELTMPEGYKRAIAAWYRRDT
;
A
#
# COMPACT_ATOMS: atom_id res chain seq x y z
N MET A 1 -29.71 7.74 -24.32
CA MET A 1 -29.25 6.96 -23.14
C MET A 1 -27.89 7.47 -22.69
N THR A 2 -27.77 7.81 -21.42
CA THR A 2 -26.52 8.31 -20.88
C THR A 2 -25.60 7.15 -20.52
N TYR A 3 -24.36 7.20 -20.99
CA TYR A 3 -23.35 6.20 -20.61
C TYR A 3 -22.91 6.42 -19.17
N VAL A 4 -22.97 5.35 -18.38
CA VAL A 4 -22.49 5.35 -17.01
C VAL A 4 -21.30 4.41 -16.94
N PRO A 5 -20.06 4.93 -16.80
CA PRO A 5 -18.90 4.06 -16.75
C PRO A 5 -18.88 3.22 -15.48
N PRO A 6 -18.39 1.99 -15.56
CA PRO A 6 -18.22 1.17 -14.35
C PRO A 6 -17.16 1.77 -13.44
N LEU A 7 -17.32 1.58 -12.13
CA LEU A 7 -16.36 2.04 -11.15
C LEU A 7 -15.54 0.86 -10.66
N TRP A 8 -14.23 1.03 -10.63
CA TRP A 8 -13.31 0.06 -10.07
C TRP A 8 -12.69 0.61 -8.80
N PRO A 9 -12.71 -0.17 -7.71
CA PRO A 9 -11.92 0.23 -6.53
C PRO A 9 -10.44 0.20 -6.89
N VAL A 10 -9.73 1.24 -6.53
CA VAL A 10 -8.29 1.35 -6.74
C VAL A 10 -7.64 1.58 -5.38
N SER A 11 -6.69 0.73 -5.03
CA SER A 11 -5.89 0.91 -3.81
C SER A 11 -4.46 1.22 -4.19
N VAL A 12 -3.90 2.23 -3.53
CA VAL A 12 -2.50 2.59 -3.68
C VAL A 12 -1.72 2.01 -2.51
N LYS A 13 -0.58 1.41 -2.81
CA LYS A 13 0.26 0.72 -1.82
C LYS A 13 1.71 1.17 -1.99
N GLY A 14 2.47 1.12 -0.90
CA GLY A 14 3.85 1.54 -0.93
C GLY A 14 4.79 0.51 -0.34
N VAL A 15 5.95 0.32 -0.98
CA VAL A 15 7.05 -0.44 -0.40
C VAL A 15 7.97 0.58 0.28
N ALA A 16 7.98 0.55 1.60
CA ALA A 16 8.71 1.50 2.43
C ALA A 16 9.69 0.72 3.31
N LEU A 17 10.97 1.08 3.23
CA LEU A 17 12.02 0.39 3.95
C LEU A 17 12.56 1.25 5.10
N ASP A 18 12.90 0.61 6.22
CA ASP A 18 13.51 1.30 7.34
C ASP A 18 15.03 1.46 7.13
N VAL A 19 15.72 1.95 8.16
CA VAL A 19 17.16 2.19 8.10
C VAL A 19 17.97 0.90 7.90
N HIS A 20 17.39 -0.26 8.20
CA HIS A 20 18.02 -1.57 8.04
C HIS A 20 17.51 -2.32 6.82
N ASP A 21 16.88 -1.62 5.87
CA ASP A 21 16.31 -2.19 4.65
C ASP A 21 15.23 -3.27 4.92
N ARG A 22 14.47 -3.12 6.00
CA ARG A 22 13.33 -3.97 6.28
C ARG A 22 12.06 -3.29 5.81
N VAL A 23 11.17 -4.08 5.19
CA VAL A 23 9.92 -3.56 4.64
C VAL A 23 8.84 -3.47 5.72
N LEU A 24 8.12 -2.36 5.71
CA LEU A 24 7.00 -2.13 6.62
C LEU A 24 5.75 -2.80 6.07
N LEU A 25 5.17 -3.69 6.88
CA LEU A 25 3.95 -4.40 6.54
C LEU A 25 2.94 -4.26 7.68
N LEU A 26 1.66 -4.39 7.31
CA LEU A 26 0.55 -4.34 8.25
C LEU A 26 -0.23 -5.64 8.17
N ARG A 27 -0.71 -6.12 9.32
CA ARG A 27 -1.51 -7.35 9.38
C ARG A 27 -2.98 -6.97 9.40
N ASN A 28 -3.75 -7.55 8.49
CA ASN A 28 -5.16 -7.20 8.31
C ASN A 28 -6.10 -8.16 9.06
N GLU A 29 -7.41 -7.92 8.89
CA GLU A 29 -8.47 -8.71 9.55
C GLU A 29 -8.45 -10.19 9.14
N ARG A 30 -7.93 -10.51 7.97
CA ARG A 30 -7.83 -11.90 7.48
C ARG A 30 -6.55 -12.59 7.95
N ASN A 31 -5.78 -11.95 8.84
CA ASN A 31 -4.48 -12.43 9.31
C ASN A 31 -3.46 -12.58 8.20
N GLU A 32 -3.57 -11.74 7.18
CA GLU A 32 -2.58 -11.64 6.11
C GLU A 32 -1.78 -10.36 6.28
N TRP A 33 -0.51 -10.41 5.88
CA TRP A 33 0.32 -9.21 5.81
C TRP A 33 0.05 -8.51 4.48
N GLU A 34 0.12 -7.19 4.51
CA GLU A 34 -0.09 -6.37 3.33
C GLU A 34 0.77 -5.13 3.39
N LEU A 35 0.97 -4.50 2.24
CA LEU A 35 1.66 -3.21 2.17
C LEU A 35 0.76 -2.11 2.75
N PRO A 36 1.36 -1.09 3.38
CA PRO A 36 0.59 0.07 3.80
C PRO A 36 0.04 0.84 2.60
N GLY A 37 -1.08 1.52 2.82
CA GLY A 37 -1.78 2.27 1.80
C GLY A 37 -3.27 2.12 1.96
N GLY A 38 -4.02 2.55 0.96
CA GLY A 38 -5.46 2.51 1.07
C GLY A 38 -6.15 2.81 -0.24
N ARG A 39 -7.47 2.82 -0.17
CA ARG A 39 -8.30 3.07 -1.34
C ARG A 39 -8.24 4.54 -1.74
N LEU A 40 -8.19 4.81 -3.05
CA LEU A 40 -8.33 6.16 -3.54
C LEU A 40 -9.73 6.68 -3.23
N GLU A 41 -9.81 7.91 -2.71
CA GLU A 41 -11.07 8.54 -2.39
C GLU A 41 -11.56 9.37 -3.55
N ILE A 42 -12.80 9.13 -3.96
CA ILE A 42 -13.41 9.88 -5.07
C ILE A 42 -14.16 11.11 -4.56
N GLY A 43 -14.12 11.34 -3.26
CA GLY A 43 -14.90 12.38 -2.60
C GLY A 43 -16.32 11.94 -2.34
N SER A 44 -17.03 12.73 -1.58
CA SER A 44 -18.42 12.48 -1.25
C SER A 44 -19.32 13.16 -2.31
N LEU A 45 -20.34 12.45 -2.75
CA LEU A 45 -21.33 13.00 -3.70
C LEU A 45 -22.08 14.18 -3.07
N ASN A 46 -22.13 14.27 -1.75
CA ASN A 46 -22.74 15.40 -1.06
C ASN A 46 -21.73 16.46 -0.63
N GLY A 47 -20.49 16.35 -1.08
CA GLY A 47 -19.44 17.33 -0.79
C GLY A 47 -18.85 17.27 0.61
N ALA A 48 -19.15 16.22 1.39
CA ALA A 48 -18.69 16.13 2.78
C ALA A 48 -17.21 15.71 2.90
N ALA A 49 -16.64 15.10 1.87
CA ALA A 49 -15.25 14.68 1.88
C ALA A 49 -14.57 15.08 0.57
N ALA A 50 -13.32 15.50 0.65
CA ALA A 50 -12.55 15.85 -0.53
C ALA A 50 -12.02 14.59 -1.22
N ALA A 51 -11.96 14.63 -2.55
CA ALA A 51 -11.29 13.59 -3.31
C ALA A 51 -9.77 13.74 -3.15
N ASP A 52 -9.05 12.63 -3.34
CA ASP A 52 -7.58 12.70 -3.37
C ASP A 52 -7.12 13.42 -4.63
N ASP A 53 -6.12 14.31 -4.49
CA ASP A 53 -5.59 15.09 -5.60
C ASP A 53 -4.74 14.24 -6.54
N SER A 54 -4.03 13.26 -6.00
CA SER A 54 -3.18 12.36 -6.77
C SER A 54 -3.05 11.04 -6.05
N PRO A 55 -2.74 9.95 -6.78
CA PRO A 55 -2.46 8.66 -6.12
C PRO A 55 -1.29 8.75 -5.16
N GLU A 56 -0.26 9.54 -5.50
CA GLU A 56 0.93 9.69 -4.68
C GLU A 56 0.63 10.36 -3.35
N SER A 57 -0.11 11.47 -3.38
CA SER A 57 -0.47 12.15 -2.12
C SER A 57 -1.42 11.32 -1.27
N ALA A 58 -2.31 10.55 -1.90
CA ALA A 58 -3.18 9.62 -1.18
C ALA A 58 -2.35 8.58 -0.43
N LEU A 59 -1.35 8.00 -1.11
CA LEU A 59 -0.47 7.00 -0.49
C LEU A 59 0.31 7.59 0.69
N GLU A 60 0.88 8.77 0.50
CA GLU A 60 1.67 9.43 1.56
C GLU A 60 0.81 9.69 2.79
N ARG A 61 -0.42 10.13 2.58
CA ARG A 61 -1.38 10.36 3.67
C ARG A 61 -1.73 9.06 4.38
N GLU A 62 -2.04 8.01 3.62
CA GLU A 62 -2.41 6.71 4.19
C GLU A 62 -1.29 6.10 5.03
N ILE A 63 -0.04 6.18 4.54
CA ILE A 63 1.10 5.65 5.29
C ILE A 63 1.25 6.41 6.62
N GLN A 64 1.10 7.72 6.59
CA GLN A 64 1.22 8.53 7.79
C GLN A 64 0.10 8.22 8.79
N GLU A 65 -1.14 8.11 8.30
CA GLU A 65 -2.29 7.79 9.16
C GLU A 65 -2.20 6.40 9.77
N GLU A 66 -1.72 5.41 8.99
CA GLU A 66 -1.68 4.03 9.44
C GLU A 66 -0.47 3.70 10.31
N THR A 67 0.66 4.35 10.08
CA THR A 67 1.93 3.93 10.69
C THR A 67 2.71 5.03 11.37
N GLY A 68 2.33 6.28 11.18
CA GLY A 68 3.07 7.44 11.70
C GLY A 68 4.34 7.75 10.90
N TRP A 69 4.65 6.96 9.88
CA TRP A 69 5.82 7.21 9.04
C TRP A 69 5.56 8.32 8.05
N GLU A 70 6.59 9.12 7.81
CA GLU A 70 6.58 10.11 6.75
C GLU A 70 7.34 9.53 5.56
N ALA A 71 6.65 9.37 4.44
CA ALA A 71 7.19 8.77 3.24
C ALA A 71 6.81 9.60 2.03
N LYS A 72 7.67 9.54 1.00
CA LYS A 72 7.39 10.15 -0.31
C LYS A 72 7.22 9.04 -1.32
N ALA A 73 6.13 9.08 -2.06
CA ALA A 73 5.91 8.15 -3.16
C ALA A 73 6.90 8.44 -4.28
N GLY A 74 7.60 7.41 -4.70
CA GLY A 74 8.57 7.46 -5.80
C GLY A 74 8.00 6.83 -7.06
N PRO A 75 8.79 6.04 -7.78
CA PRO A 75 8.33 5.44 -9.03
C PRO A 75 7.36 4.29 -8.79
N LEU A 76 6.54 4.03 -9.80
CA LEU A 76 5.76 2.80 -9.86
C LEU A 76 6.73 1.62 -9.92
N ILE A 77 6.37 0.55 -9.21
CA ILE A 77 7.18 -0.65 -9.20
C ILE A 77 6.80 -1.54 -10.38
N ASP A 78 7.80 -2.12 -11.04
CA ASP A 78 7.59 -3.09 -12.11
C ASP A 78 6.81 -4.29 -11.55
N GLY A 79 5.69 -4.64 -12.19
CA GLY A 79 4.80 -5.68 -11.69
C GLY A 79 3.96 -5.24 -10.49
N GLY A 80 4.00 -3.96 -10.12
CA GLY A 80 3.26 -3.43 -8.98
C GLY A 80 1.82 -3.04 -9.27
N VAL A 81 1.38 -3.15 -10.53
CA VAL A 81 -0.01 -2.91 -10.91
C VAL A 81 -0.64 -4.25 -11.21
N TRP A 82 -1.62 -4.65 -10.39
CA TRP A 82 -2.23 -5.98 -10.51
C TRP A 82 -3.63 -5.99 -9.93
N ILE A 83 -4.40 -7.00 -10.30
CA ILE A 83 -5.79 -7.16 -9.85
C ILE A 83 -5.81 -8.14 -8.67
N TYR A 84 -6.29 -7.65 -7.53
CA TYR A 84 -6.43 -8.45 -6.32
C TYR A 84 -7.89 -8.83 -6.14
N GLU A 85 -8.14 -10.12 -5.88
CA GLU A 85 -9.49 -10.61 -5.62
C GLU A 85 -9.51 -11.27 -4.24
N PRO A 86 -9.72 -10.48 -3.15
CA PRO A 86 -9.67 -11.03 -1.79
C PRO A 86 -10.78 -12.05 -1.51
N VAL A 87 -11.93 -11.88 -2.15
CA VAL A 87 -13.01 -12.85 -2.12
C VAL A 87 -13.58 -12.96 -3.55
N PRO A 88 -14.18 -14.10 -3.92
CA PRO A 88 -14.70 -14.27 -5.28
C PRO A 88 -15.63 -13.12 -5.68
N GLY A 89 -15.37 -12.54 -6.84
CA GLY A 89 -16.17 -11.47 -7.41
C GLY A 89 -15.82 -10.06 -6.95
N ARG A 90 -14.98 -9.91 -5.91
CA ARG A 90 -14.56 -8.59 -5.43
C ARG A 90 -13.14 -8.29 -5.91
N LYS A 91 -13.04 -7.53 -6.99
CA LYS A 91 -11.75 -7.22 -7.61
C LYS A 91 -11.34 -5.79 -7.32
N ILE A 92 -10.06 -5.60 -7.00
CA ILE A 92 -9.48 -4.30 -6.69
C ILE A 92 -8.24 -4.15 -7.55
N LEU A 93 -8.07 -2.97 -8.15
CA LEU A 93 -6.83 -2.65 -8.85
C LEU A 93 -5.83 -2.14 -7.81
N ILE A 94 -4.70 -2.83 -7.69
CA ILE A 94 -3.62 -2.43 -6.80
C ILE A 94 -2.57 -1.69 -7.62
N VAL A 95 -2.15 -0.52 -7.15
CA VAL A 95 -1.10 0.29 -7.76
C VAL A 95 -0.02 0.50 -6.70
N THR A 96 1.18 -0.01 -6.95
CA THR A 96 2.25 -0.05 -5.94
C THR A 96 3.41 0.85 -6.33
N TYR A 97 3.82 1.69 -5.38
CA TYR A 97 4.94 2.62 -5.53
C TYR A 97 6.09 2.20 -4.62
N GLY A 98 7.32 2.43 -5.08
CA GLY A 98 8.45 2.43 -4.16
C GLY A 98 8.52 3.77 -3.48
N CYS A 99 8.79 3.77 -2.18
CA CYS A 99 8.78 5.00 -1.38
C CYS A 99 10.15 5.32 -0.80
N SER A 100 10.41 6.62 -0.62
CA SER A 100 11.53 7.10 0.18
C SER A 100 10.98 7.42 1.57
N VAL A 101 11.57 6.85 2.60
CA VAL A 101 11.10 7.07 3.97
C VAL A 101 11.91 8.19 4.61
N LEU A 102 11.22 9.26 5.03
CA LEU A 102 11.88 10.43 5.64
C LEU A 102 12.18 10.20 7.12
N THR A 103 11.53 9.21 7.73
CA THR A 103 11.67 8.87 9.15
C THR A 103 12.08 7.40 9.33
N PRO A 104 13.21 6.96 8.73
CA PRO A 104 13.53 5.53 8.64
C PRO A 104 13.90 4.89 9.98
N ARG A 105 14.16 5.69 11.01
CA ARG A 105 14.49 5.20 12.34
C ARG A 105 13.30 5.20 13.29
N ARG A 106 12.16 5.75 12.85
CA ARG A 106 10.95 5.82 13.66
C ARG A 106 10.30 4.45 13.76
N THR A 107 9.94 4.03 14.98
CA THR A 107 9.16 2.81 15.16
C THR A 107 7.76 3.05 14.63
N PRO A 108 7.27 2.18 13.71
CA PRO A 108 5.91 2.36 13.22
C PRO A 108 4.88 2.03 14.30
N VAL A 109 3.77 2.78 14.28
CA VAL A 109 2.63 2.51 15.13
C VAL A 109 1.58 1.77 14.31
N VAL A 110 0.57 1.20 14.97
CA VAL A 110 -0.51 0.52 14.27
C VAL A 110 -1.81 1.28 14.53
N SER A 111 -2.54 1.56 13.44
CA SER A 111 -3.85 2.20 13.54
C SER A 111 -4.91 1.17 13.95
N PRO A 112 -6.11 1.62 14.42
CA PRO A 112 -7.19 0.69 14.78
C PRO A 112 -7.67 -0.19 13.63
N GLU A 113 -7.38 0.17 12.39
CA GLU A 113 -7.80 -0.60 11.21
C GLU A 113 -6.97 -1.86 10.99
N HIS A 114 -5.84 -1.99 11.66
CA HIS A 114 -4.93 -3.13 11.50
C HIS A 114 -4.62 -3.76 12.85
N LYS A 115 -4.26 -5.04 12.81
CA LYS A 115 -3.96 -5.80 14.02
C LYS A 115 -2.52 -5.60 14.49
N GLN A 116 -1.59 -5.39 13.55
CA GLN A 116 -0.18 -5.37 13.86
C GLN A 116 0.61 -4.68 12.76
N ALA A 117 1.68 -4.00 13.12
CA ALA A 117 2.69 -3.52 12.18
C ALA A 117 3.95 -4.32 12.40
N GLY A 118 4.70 -4.59 11.34
CA GLY A 118 5.95 -5.33 11.42
C GLY A 118 6.95 -4.88 10.38
N LEU A 119 8.22 -5.14 10.67
CA LEU A 119 9.34 -4.86 9.78
C LEU A 119 10.02 -6.19 9.43
N PHE A 120 10.15 -6.45 8.15
CA PHE A 120 10.62 -7.75 7.67
C PHE A 120 11.76 -7.57 6.67
N THR A 121 12.73 -8.47 6.73
CA THR A 121 13.81 -8.51 5.74
C THR A 121 13.29 -9.09 4.43
N SER A 122 14.02 -8.88 3.34
CA SER A 122 13.66 -9.45 2.05
C SER A 122 13.58 -10.97 2.09
N ASP A 123 14.42 -11.61 2.91
CA ASP A 123 14.43 -13.07 3.04
C ASP A 123 13.23 -13.61 3.81
N GLU A 124 12.65 -12.81 4.69
CA GLU A 124 11.48 -13.22 5.47
C GLU A 124 10.17 -13.13 4.67
N VAL A 125 10.09 -12.21 3.70
CA VAL A 125 8.86 -11.93 2.97
C VAL A 125 8.26 -13.16 2.27
N PRO A 126 9.04 -14.02 1.59
CA PRO A 126 8.46 -15.19 0.92
C PRO A 126 7.73 -16.15 1.87
N GLU A 127 8.10 -16.18 3.14
CA GLU A 127 7.51 -17.09 4.13
C GLU A 127 6.24 -16.54 4.77
N LEU A 128 5.89 -15.28 4.52
CA LEU A 128 4.73 -14.65 5.13
C LEU A 128 3.44 -15.07 4.45
N THR A 129 2.35 -15.11 5.23
CA THR A 129 1.01 -15.25 4.68
C THR A 129 0.62 -13.90 4.10
N MET A 130 0.67 -13.81 2.78
CA MET A 130 0.52 -12.55 2.06
C MET A 130 0.19 -12.83 0.60
N PRO A 131 -0.68 -12.03 -0.04
CA PRO A 131 -0.94 -12.16 -1.47
C PRO A 131 0.33 -12.04 -2.32
N GLU A 132 0.43 -12.90 -3.34
CA GLU A 132 1.63 -12.98 -4.18
C GLU A 132 1.95 -11.69 -4.93
N GLY A 133 0.92 -10.91 -5.28
CA GLY A 133 1.14 -9.62 -5.95
C GLY A 133 1.97 -8.65 -5.12
N TYR A 134 1.75 -8.63 -3.80
CA TYR A 134 2.57 -7.81 -2.91
C TYR A 134 3.99 -8.34 -2.83
N LYS A 135 4.15 -9.66 -2.75
CA LYS A 135 5.49 -10.27 -2.70
C LYS A 135 6.31 -9.94 -3.94
N ARG A 136 5.66 -9.98 -5.12
CA ARG A 136 6.33 -9.64 -6.39
C ARG A 136 6.79 -8.19 -6.39
N ALA A 137 5.94 -7.27 -5.94
CA ALA A 137 6.29 -5.86 -5.90
C ALA A 137 7.45 -5.60 -4.94
N ILE A 138 7.42 -6.23 -3.75
CA ILE A 138 8.51 -6.10 -2.78
C ILE A 138 9.82 -6.62 -3.36
N ALA A 139 9.79 -7.80 -3.96
CA ALA A 139 10.99 -8.38 -4.56
C ALA A 139 11.56 -7.49 -5.66
N ALA A 140 10.69 -6.93 -6.51
CA ALA A 140 11.11 -6.03 -7.58
C ALA A 140 11.77 -4.78 -7.01
N TRP A 141 11.24 -4.22 -5.93
CA TRP A 141 11.82 -3.05 -5.31
C TRP A 141 13.22 -3.31 -4.75
N TYR A 142 13.40 -4.48 -4.12
CA TYR A 142 14.74 -4.86 -3.63
C TYR A 142 15.75 -5.07 -4.76
N ARG A 143 15.30 -5.42 -5.95
CA ARG A 143 16.17 -5.63 -7.11
C ARG A 143 16.42 -4.36 -7.94
N ARG A 144 15.82 -3.24 -7.57
CA ARG A 144 15.96 -2.02 -8.35
C ARG A 144 17.41 -1.56 -8.44
N ASP A 145 17.72 -0.89 -9.51
CA ASP A 145 19.01 -0.23 -9.67
C ASP A 145 19.04 1.03 -8.81
N THR A 146 20.14 1.25 -8.13
CA THR A 146 20.31 2.43 -7.27
C THR A 146 21.35 3.36 -7.86
#